data_092fb3d992bd84b276993ccb810012a6
#
_entry.id   092fb3d992bd84b276993ccb810012a6
#
_cell.length_a   1.000
_cell.length_b   1.000
_cell.length_c   1.000
_cell.angle_alpha   90.00
_cell.angle_beta   90.00
_cell.angle_gamma   90.00
#
_symmetry.space_group_name_H-M   'P 1'
#
loop_
_entity.id
_entity.type
_entity.pdbx_description
1 polymer ?
#
loop_
_entity_poly.entity_id
_entity_poly.type
_entity_poly.pdbx_seq_one_letter_code
_entity_poly.pdbx_strand_id
1 'polypeptide(L)'
;MSRFRNEVAHLQAHIKTLRLAAGALLLIALVMGGGWWSAPRDLTIHVPPDLRSGSTRPWWDVPPESVYSFTFYVWQQLHRWPTNGEEDYARNLHSLSPYFTPACRAFLQADYDYRRSTGELRQRVRGVYEIPGRGYGDNPTARVRTVSERNWVVTLDLSADEYH
;
A
#
# COMPACT_ATOMS: atom_id res chain seq x y z
N MET A 1 36.24 40.42 51.12
CA MET A 1 36.77 39.43 50.15
C MET A 1 35.96 38.13 50.03
N SER A 2 34.95 37.85 50.82
CA SER A 2 34.19 36.58 50.81
C SER A 2 33.08 36.52 49.76
N ARG A 3 32.43 37.62 49.41
CA ARG A 3 31.27 37.67 48.48
C ARG A 3 31.62 37.25 47.04
N PHE A 4 32.76 37.77 46.56
CA PHE A 4 33.25 37.48 45.21
C PHE A 4 33.63 36.00 44.99
N ARG A 5 34.16 35.35 46.04
CA ARG A 5 34.49 33.92 46.02
C ARG A 5 33.25 33.04 45.93
N ASN A 6 32.15 33.40 46.57
CA ASN A 6 30.90 32.66 46.54
C ASN A 6 30.21 32.78 45.19
N GLU A 7 30.23 33.94 44.54
CA GLU A 7 29.65 34.13 43.20
C GLU A 7 30.39 33.33 42.13
N VAL A 8 31.73 33.31 42.18
CA VAL A 8 32.53 32.50 41.23
C VAL A 8 32.31 31.00 41.46
N ALA A 9 32.17 30.54 42.70
CA ALA A 9 31.87 29.15 43.02
C ALA A 9 30.47 28.75 42.56
N HIS A 10 29.49 29.64 42.69
CA HIS A 10 28.12 29.45 42.18
C HIS A 10 28.08 29.36 40.65
N LEU A 11 28.77 30.26 39.94
CA LEU A 11 28.90 30.22 38.50
C LEU A 11 29.59 28.95 38.00
N GLN A 12 30.65 28.51 38.67
CA GLN A 12 31.31 27.25 38.32
C GLN A 12 30.43 26.02 38.56
N ALA A 13 29.60 26.01 39.61
CA ALA A 13 28.65 24.95 39.88
C ALA A 13 27.57 24.92 38.78
N HIS A 14 27.04 26.09 38.35
CA HIS A 14 26.08 26.19 37.26
C HIS A 14 26.65 25.72 35.91
N ILE A 15 27.90 26.09 35.60
CA ILE A 15 28.57 25.62 34.38
C ILE A 15 28.73 24.10 34.39
N LYS A 16 29.04 23.53 35.57
CA LYS A 16 29.19 22.07 35.73
C LYS A 16 27.85 21.33 35.52
N THR A 17 26.77 21.84 36.10
CA THR A 17 25.42 21.27 35.90
C THR A 17 24.94 21.41 34.45
N LEU A 18 25.19 22.56 33.80
CA LEU A 18 24.88 22.78 32.39
C LEU A 18 25.66 21.82 31.48
N ARG A 19 26.93 21.58 31.73
CA ARG A 19 27.73 20.62 30.96
C ARG A 19 27.22 19.19 31.14
N LEU A 20 26.81 18.81 32.34
CA LEU A 20 26.23 17.50 32.63
C LEU A 20 24.88 17.34 31.93
N ALA A 21 24.01 18.36 31.98
CA ALA A 21 22.73 18.36 31.31
C ALA A 21 22.88 18.28 29.79
N ALA A 22 23.80 19.07 29.21
CA ALA A 22 24.09 19.03 27.78
C ALA A 22 24.64 17.66 27.33
N GLY A 23 25.52 17.06 28.15
CA GLY A 23 26.02 15.70 27.89
C GLY A 23 24.91 14.62 27.91
N ALA A 24 24.00 14.71 28.90
CA ALA A 24 22.88 13.81 29.02
C ALA A 24 21.90 13.95 27.82
N LEU A 25 21.57 15.18 27.40
CA LEU A 25 20.73 15.44 26.24
C LEU A 25 21.37 14.92 24.96
N LEU A 26 22.66 15.09 24.77
CA LEU A 26 23.39 14.59 23.63
C LEU A 26 23.36 13.06 23.57
N LEU A 27 23.52 12.39 24.73
CA LEU A 27 23.43 10.95 24.82
C LEU A 27 22.04 10.43 24.48
N ILE A 28 20.98 11.09 24.98
CA ILE A 28 19.58 10.77 24.64
C ILE A 28 19.36 10.95 23.14
N ALA A 29 19.84 12.04 22.55
CA ALA A 29 19.70 12.29 21.12
C ALA A 29 20.40 11.23 20.26
N LEU A 30 21.58 10.77 20.66
CA LEU A 30 22.30 9.70 19.98
C LEU A 30 21.58 8.35 20.08
N VAL A 31 21.04 8.02 21.26
CA VAL A 31 20.26 6.79 21.46
C VAL A 31 18.97 6.83 20.64
N MET A 32 18.25 7.95 20.65
CA MET A 32 17.03 8.11 19.84
C MET A 32 17.34 8.08 18.34
N GLY A 33 18.42 8.74 17.90
CA GLY A 33 18.85 8.72 16.50
C GLY A 33 19.26 7.32 16.03
N GLY A 34 19.98 6.58 16.86
CA GLY A 34 20.34 5.18 16.59
C GLY A 34 19.12 4.27 16.55
N GLY A 35 18.18 4.44 17.49
CA GLY A 35 16.91 3.71 17.48
C GLY A 35 16.05 4.01 16.25
N TRP A 36 15.99 5.26 15.82
CA TRP A 36 15.28 5.65 14.58
C TRP A 36 15.92 5.05 13.33
N TRP A 37 17.24 4.96 13.31
CA TRP A 37 17.95 4.38 12.15
C TRP A 37 17.74 2.86 12.02
N SER A 38 17.60 2.16 13.15
CA SER A 38 17.39 0.70 13.17
C SER A 38 15.91 0.30 13.09
N ALA A 39 15.00 1.12 13.61
CA ALA A 39 13.58 0.80 13.73
C ALA A 39 12.89 0.35 12.42
N PRO A 40 13.14 0.95 11.22
CA PRO A 40 12.52 0.50 9.99
C PRO A 40 13.02 -0.87 9.49
N ARG A 41 14.17 -1.33 9.96
CA ARG A 41 14.78 -2.58 9.49
C ARG A 41 14.30 -3.80 10.25
N ASP A 42 13.76 -3.61 11.43
CA ASP A 42 13.33 -4.70 12.31
C ASP A 42 11.79 -4.84 12.34
N LEU A 43 11.08 -4.00 11.56
CA LEU A 43 9.62 -4.08 11.50
C LEU A 43 9.22 -5.30 10.68
N THR A 44 8.73 -6.33 11.35
CA THR A 44 8.13 -7.50 10.71
C THR A 44 6.62 -7.41 10.83
N ILE A 45 5.92 -7.55 9.70
CA ILE A 45 4.47 -7.57 9.68
C ILE A 45 4.04 -9.03 9.61
N HIS A 46 3.21 -9.45 10.55
CA HIS A 46 2.52 -10.72 10.47
C HIS A 46 1.31 -10.54 9.54
N VAL A 47 1.47 -10.93 8.28
CA VAL A 47 0.34 -11.03 7.35
C VAL A 47 -0.22 -12.43 7.50
N PRO A 48 -1.50 -12.61 7.87
CA PRO A 48 -2.13 -13.91 7.87
C PRO A 48 -2.69 -14.22 6.47
N PRO A 49 -1.92 -14.79 5.54
CA PRO A 49 -2.48 -15.31 4.29
C PRO A 49 -3.10 -16.66 4.49
N ASP A 50 -2.64 -17.37 5.49
CA ASP A 50 -3.17 -18.64 5.93
C ASP A 50 -3.24 -18.65 7.46
N LEU A 51 -4.44 -18.72 8.00
CA LEU A 51 -4.68 -18.81 9.45
C LEU A 51 -4.00 -20.03 10.11
N ARG A 52 -3.47 -20.95 9.30
CA ARG A 52 -2.80 -22.18 9.77
C ARG A 52 -1.30 -22.07 9.91
N SER A 53 -0.64 -21.25 9.11
CA SER A 53 0.83 -21.22 9.04
C SER A 53 1.47 -19.88 9.37
N GLY A 54 0.77 -18.76 9.36
CA GLY A 54 1.31 -17.42 9.62
C GLY A 54 2.68 -17.19 8.97
N SER A 55 2.88 -16.17 8.20
CA SER A 55 4.22 -15.83 7.68
C SER A 55 4.74 -14.54 8.32
N THR A 56 5.97 -14.58 8.80
CA THR A 56 6.69 -13.40 9.27
C THR A 56 7.55 -12.89 8.13
N ARG A 57 7.23 -11.70 7.60
CA ARG A 57 7.95 -11.09 6.47
C ARG A 57 8.39 -9.67 6.81
N PRO A 58 9.49 -9.18 6.23
CA PRO A 58 9.84 -7.76 6.30
C PRO A 58 8.71 -6.90 5.70
N TRP A 59 8.51 -5.70 6.24
CA TRP A 59 7.41 -4.80 5.81
C TRP A 59 7.49 -4.37 4.34
N TRP A 60 8.66 -4.48 3.72
CA TRP A 60 8.87 -4.17 2.29
C TRP A 60 8.67 -5.36 1.35
N ASP A 61 8.51 -6.57 1.88
CA ASP A 61 8.27 -7.78 1.09
C ASP A 61 6.77 -7.95 0.88
N VAL A 62 6.32 -7.63 -0.32
CA VAL A 62 4.90 -7.76 -0.70
C VAL A 62 4.66 -9.17 -1.23
N PRO A 63 3.83 -9.97 -0.52
CA PRO A 63 3.55 -11.34 -0.95
C PRO A 63 2.78 -11.37 -2.29
N PRO A 64 3.10 -12.28 -3.20
CA PRO A 64 2.41 -12.42 -4.49
C PRO A 64 0.91 -12.62 -4.37
N GLU A 65 0.44 -13.30 -3.34
CA GLU A 65 -0.99 -13.47 -3.03
C GLU A 65 -1.69 -12.14 -2.74
N SER A 66 -1.01 -11.21 -2.07
CA SER A 66 -1.55 -9.86 -1.81
C SER A 66 -1.60 -9.03 -3.10
N VAL A 67 -0.59 -9.16 -3.96
CA VAL A 67 -0.57 -8.50 -5.27
C VAL A 67 -1.72 -9.02 -6.13
N TYR A 68 -1.94 -10.34 -6.16
CA TYR A 68 -3.05 -10.94 -6.90
C TYR A 68 -4.40 -10.45 -6.38
N SER A 69 -4.62 -10.58 -5.08
CA SER A 69 -5.89 -10.19 -4.44
C SER A 69 -6.22 -8.70 -4.64
N PHE A 70 -5.21 -7.83 -4.52
CA PHE A 70 -5.38 -6.40 -4.78
C PHE A 70 -5.73 -6.13 -6.24
N THR A 71 -5.02 -6.75 -7.18
CA THR A 71 -5.26 -6.58 -8.62
C THR A 71 -6.66 -7.08 -9.00
N PHE A 72 -7.04 -8.27 -8.49
CA PHE A 72 -8.37 -8.83 -8.69
C PHE A 72 -9.47 -7.90 -8.14
N TYR A 73 -9.29 -7.40 -6.91
CA TYR A 73 -10.24 -6.47 -6.29
C TYR A 73 -10.43 -5.20 -7.12
N VAL A 74 -9.33 -4.54 -7.53
CA VAL A 74 -9.40 -3.32 -8.35
C VAL A 74 -10.09 -3.58 -9.68
N TRP A 75 -9.75 -4.69 -10.36
CA TRP A 75 -10.37 -5.07 -11.63
C TRP A 75 -11.84 -5.41 -11.49
N GLN A 76 -12.19 -6.17 -10.46
CA GLN A 76 -13.58 -6.51 -10.16
C GLN A 76 -14.42 -5.26 -9.88
N GLN A 77 -13.92 -4.34 -9.05
CA GLN A 77 -14.63 -3.10 -8.75
C GLN A 77 -14.82 -2.22 -10.00
N LEU A 78 -13.80 -2.15 -10.86
CA LEU A 78 -13.87 -1.38 -12.10
C LEU A 78 -14.99 -1.90 -13.03
N HIS A 79 -15.09 -3.21 -13.15
CA HIS A 79 -16.01 -3.88 -14.09
C HIS A 79 -17.31 -4.37 -13.46
N ARG A 80 -17.57 -4.08 -12.19
CA ARG A 80 -18.83 -4.36 -11.53
C ARG A 80 -19.82 -3.20 -11.76
N TRP A 81 -20.87 -3.49 -12.47
CA TRP A 81 -21.92 -2.52 -12.81
C TRP A 81 -23.27 -3.02 -12.27
N PRO A 82 -23.66 -2.61 -11.04
CA PRO A 82 -24.86 -3.15 -10.41
C PRO A 82 -26.17 -2.58 -10.93
N THR A 83 -26.13 -1.44 -11.65
CA THR A 83 -27.35 -0.73 -12.05
C THR A 83 -27.35 -0.37 -13.54
N ASN A 84 -26.31 0.34 -13.99
CA ASN A 84 -26.22 0.84 -15.37
C ASN A 84 -24.73 1.03 -15.72
N GLY A 85 -24.26 0.30 -16.69
CA GLY A 85 -22.86 0.34 -17.10
C GLY A 85 -22.33 1.73 -17.46
N GLU A 86 -23.18 2.61 -18.05
CA GLU A 86 -22.77 3.97 -18.39
C GLU A 86 -22.38 4.79 -17.14
N GLU A 87 -23.16 4.69 -16.08
CA GLU A 87 -22.94 5.43 -14.84
C GLU A 87 -21.94 4.73 -13.93
N ASP A 88 -22.08 3.41 -13.80
CA ASP A 88 -21.28 2.61 -12.90
C ASP A 88 -19.83 2.55 -13.33
N TYR A 89 -19.54 2.35 -14.61
CA TYR A 89 -18.17 2.32 -15.12
C TYR A 89 -17.47 3.68 -14.96
N ALA A 90 -18.17 4.79 -15.31
CA ALA A 90 -17.63 6.13 -15.12
C ALA A 90 -17.32 6.43 -13.65
N ARG A 91 -18.24 6.11 -12.74
CA ARG A 91 -18.05 6.27 -11.30
C ARG A 91 -16.89 5.44 -10.76
N ASN A 92 -16.81 4.16 -11.17
CA ASN A 92 -15.76 3.25 -10.75
C ASN A 92 -14.39 3.71 -11.26
N LEU A 93 -14.28 4.14 -12.52
CA LEU A 93 -13.05 4.68 -13.10
C LEU A 93 -12.58 5.93 -12.35
N HIS A 94 -13.49 6.82 -11.97
CA HIS A 94 -13.17 7.99 -11.17
C HIS A 94 -12.69 7.59 -9.77
N SER A 95 -13.41 6.72 -9.08
CA SER A 95 -13.11 6.29 -7.71
C SER A 95 -11.80 5.52 -7.60
N LEU A 96 -11.48 4.70 -8.60
CA LEU A 96 -10.27 3.90 -8.64
C LEU A 96 -9.08 4.63 -9.28
N SER A 97 -9.27 5.87 -9.71
CA SER A 97 -8.22 6.65 -10.39
C SER A 97 -6.89 6.75 -9.64
N PRO A 98 -6.83 6.78 -8.28
CA PRO A 98 -5.56 6.79 -7.54
C PRO A 98 -4.71 5.52 -7.72
N TYR A 99 -5.32 4.40 -8.13
CA TYR A 99 -4.64 3.12 -8.33
C TYR A 99 -4.12 2.93 -9.76
N PHE A 100 -4.42 3.86 -10.68
CA PHE A 100 -4.03 3.78 -12.08
C PHE A 100 -2.92 4.78 -12.42
N THR A 101 -1.97 4.34 -13.22
CA THR A 101 -1.02 5.25 -13.85
C THR A 101 -1.76 6.17 -14.85
N PRO A 102 -1.20 7.36 -15.18
CA PRO A 102 -1.82 8.24 -16.18
C PRO A 102 -2.10 7.55 -17.52
N ALA A 103 -1.19 6.72 -17.99
CA ALA A 103 -1.35 5.96 -19.23
C ALA A 103 -2.48 4.93 -19.15
N CYS A 104 -2.56 4.17 -18.03
CA CYS A 104 -3.63 3.21 -17.79
C CYS A 104 -5.00 3.91 -17.71
N ARG A 105 -5.06 5.05 -17.03
CA ARG A 105 -6.30 5.85 -16.94
C ARG A 105 -6.77 6.34 -18.30
N ALA A 106 -5.85 6.86 -19.13
CA ALA A 106 -6.17 7.29 -20.49
C ALA A 106 -6.70 6.14 -21.34
N PHE A 107 -6.11 4.96 -21.23
CA PHE A 107 -6.57 3.75 -21.92
C PHE A 107 -7.97 3.34 -21.46
N LEU A 108 -8.24 3.29 -20.16
CA LEU A 108 -9.54 2.92 -19.61
C LEU A 108 -10.61 3.97 -19.92
N GLN A 109 -10.25 5.25 -19.98
CA GLN A 109 -11.16 6.30 -20.40
C GLN A 109 -11.56 6.15 -21.88
N ALA A 110 -10.58 5.85 -22.75
CA ALA A 110 -10.85 5.60 -24.15
C ALA A 110 -11.74 4.35 -24.37
N ASP A 111 -11.52 3.28 -23.58
CA ASP A 111 -12.39 2.09 -23.59
C ASP A 111 -13.82 2.43 -23.15
N TYR A 112 -13.98 3.21 -22.08
CA TYR A 112 -15.29 3.70 -21.63
C TYR A 112 -16.01 4.51 -22.71
N ASP A 113 -15.32 5.49 -23.32
CA ASP A 113 -15.88 6.36 -24.35
C ASP A 113 -16.31 5.56 -25.59
N TYR A 114 -15.50 4.61 -26.01
CA TYR A 114 -15.83 3.70 -27.11
C TYR A 114 -17.09 2.88 -26.82
N ARG A 115 -17.13 2.16 -25.67
CA ARG A 115 -18.28 1.32 -25.29
C ARG A 115 -19.55 2.12 -25.09
N ARG A 116 -19.42 3.35 -24.57
CA ARG A 116 -20.56 4.27 -24.44
C ARG A 116 -21.09 4.68 -25.80
N SER A 117 -20.22 5.03 -26.75
CA SER A 117 -20.63 5.45 -28.10
C SER A 117 -21.29 4.33 -28.91
N THR A 118 -20.89 3.08 -28.68
CA THR A 118 -21.50 1.89 -29.30
C THR A 118 -22.78 1.42 -28.59
N GLY A 119 -23.12 2.02 -27.44
CA GLY A 119 -24.32 1.64 -26.67
C GLY A 119 -24.12 0.35 -25.83
N GLU A 120 -22.91 -0.21 -25.78
CA GLU A 120 -22.63 -1.45 -25.04
C GLU A 120 -22.87 -1.33 -23.54
N LEU A 121 -22.79 -0.13 -22.97
CA LEU A 121 -22.95 0.11 -21.54
C LEU A 121 -24.40 0.39 -21.12
N ARG A 122 -25.27 0.71 -22.07
CA ARG A 122 -26.61 1.21 -21.77
C ARG A 122 -27.49 0.14 -21.14
N GLN A 123 -27.98 0.45 -19.91
CA GLN A 123 -28.85 -0.44 -19.11
C GLN A 123 -28.21 -1.82 -18.83
N ARG A 124 -26.89 -1.91 -18.94
CA ARG A 124 -26.19 -3.16 -18.71
C ARG A 124 -25.77 -3.31 -17.25
N VAL A 125 -26.12 -4.45 -16.68
CA VAL A 125 -25.66 -4.90 -15.37
C VAL A 125 -24.57 -5.94 -15.56
N ARG A 126 -23.45 -5.82 -14.85
CA ARG A 126 -22.33 -6.76 -14.98
C ARG A 126 -21.81 -7.17 -13.61
N GLY A 127 -21.63 -8.47 -13.41
CA GLY A 127 -20.83 -9.07 -12.34
C GLY A 127 -19.55 -9.68 -12.90
N VAL A 128 -18.45 -9.60 -12.15
CA VAL A 128 -17.17 -10.21 -12.51
C VAL A 128 -16.73 -11.13 -11.40
N TYR A 129 -16.39 -12.35 -11.77
CA TYR A 129 -16.05 -13.44 -10.84
C TYR A 129 -14.79 -14.16 -11.29
N GLU A 130 -14.06 -14.73 -10.32
CA GLU A 130 -12.96 -15.64 -10.60
C GLU A 130 -13.52 -16.96 -11.12
N ILE A 131 -12.87 -17.53 -12.13
CA ILE A 131 -13.25 -18.87 -12.65
C ILE A 131 -12.79 -19.92 -11.63
N PRO A 132 -13.69 -20.79 -11.11
CA PRO A 132 -13.32 -21.84 -10.19
C PRO A 132 -12.20 -22.73 -10.74
N GLY A 133 -11.20 -23.03 -9.93
CA GLY A 133 -10.03 -23.82 -10.33
C GLY A 133 -8.99 -23.04 -11.15
N ARG A 134 -9.14 -21.70 -11.30
CA ARG A 134 -8.20 -20.86 -12.02
C ARG A 134 -7.71 -19.64 -11.22
N GLY A 135 -7.93 -19.66 -9.92
CA GLY A 135 -7.48 -18.63 -9.01
C GLY A 135 -5.98 -18.72 -8.67
N TYR A 136 -5.55 -17.83 -7.78
CA TYR A 136 -4.18 -17.82 -7.28
C TYR A 136 -3.83 -19.14 -6.56
N GLY A 137 -4.75 -19.68 -5.74
CA GLY A 137 -4.55 -20.91 -4.99
C GLY A 137 -4.33 -22.15 -5.85
N ASP A 138 -4.83 -22.16 -7.09
CA ASP A 138 -4.73 -23.31 -7.99
C ASP A 138 -3.39 -23.37 -8.72
N ASN A 139 -2.85 -22.22 -9.13
CA ASN A 139 -1.54 -22.10 -9.81
C ASN A 139 -0.88 -20.74 -9.54
N PRO A 140 -0.23 -20.55 -8.39
CA PRO A 140 0.36 -19.25 -8.00
C PRO A 140 1.37 -18.71 -9.02
N THR A 141 2.23 -19.56 -9.57
CA THR A 141 3.31 -19.14 -10.49
C THR A 141 2.80 -18.71 -11.86
N ALA A 142 1.66 -19.23 -12.30
CA ALA A 142 1.00 -18.81 -13.53
C ALA A 142 0.22 -17.49 -13.34
N ARG A 143 -0.16 -17.18 -12.09
CA ARG A 143 -1.00 -16.01 -11.77
C ARG A 143 -0.19 -14.77 -11.47
N VAL A 144 0.93 -14.89 -10.77
CA VAL A 144 1.78 -13.75 -10.42
C VAL A 144 3.22 -14.03 -10.79
N ARG A 145 3.76 -13.22 -11.67
CA ARG A 145 5.17 -13.24 -12.05
C ARG A 145 5.86 -11.97 -11.56
N THR A 146 6.83 -12.12 -10.70
CA THR A 146 7.67 -11.00 -10.24
C THR A 146 8.64 -10.60 -11.34
N VAL A 147 8.62 -9.33 -11.73
CA VAL A 147 9.54 -8.75 -12.73
C VAL A 147 10.70 -8.04 -12.01
N SER A 148 10.41 -7.34 -10.91
CA SER A 148 11.39 -6.71 -10.02
C SER A 148 10.80 -6.59 -8.63
N GLU A 149 11.57 -6.09 -7.65
CA GLU A 149 11.10 -5.88 -6.26
C GLU A 149 9.82 -5.03 -6.15
N ARG A 150 9.50 -4.22 -7.16
CA ARG A 150 8.35 -3.31 -7.17
C ARG A 150 7.41 -3.50 -8.35
N ASN A 151 7.67 -4.49 -9.21
CA ASN A 151 6.86 -4.70 -10.40
C ASN A 151 6.49 -6.17 -10.55
N TRP A 152 5.21 -6.41 -10.76
CA TRP A 152 4.62 -7.73 -10.97
C TRP A 152 3.75 -7.72 -12.22
N VAL A 153 3.64 -8.88 -12.84
CA VAL A 153 2.64 -9.15 -13.87
C VAL A 153 1.64 -10.12 -13.28
N VAL A 154 0.38 -9.70 -13.26
CA VAL A 154 -0.73 -10.51 -12.75
C VAL A 154 -1.61 -10.95 -13.91
N THR A 155 -1.89 -12.25 -13.98
CA THR A 155 -2.82 -12.83 -14.95
C THR A 155 -4.09 -13.25 -14.23
N LEU A 156 -5.21 -12.64 -14.63
CA LEU A 156 -6.53 -12.94 -14.09
C LEU A 156 -7.35 -13.70 -15.14
N ASP A 157 -7.89 -14.86 -14.77
CA ASP A 157 -8.89 -15.60 -15.54
C ASP A 157 -10.26 -15.36 -14.90
N LEU A 158 -11.08 -14.56 -15.56
CA LEU A 158 -12.34 -14.08 -15.02
C LEU A 158 -13.50 -14.43 -15.94
N SER A 159 -14.66 -14.68 -15.35
CA SER A 159 -15.95 -14.70 -16.03
C SER A 159 -16.69 -13.39 -15.77
N ALA A 160 -17.42 -12.91 -16.77
CA ALA A 160 -18.31 -11.77 -16.64
C ALA A 160 -19.73 -12.20 -17.00
N ASP A 161 -20.65 -12.03 -16.06
CA ASP A 161 -22.08 -12.21 -16.29
C ASP A 161 -22.70 -10.88 -16.60
N GLU A 162 -23.39 -10.79 -17.74
CA GLU A 162 -24.02 -9.57 -18.19
C GLU A 162 -25.51 -9.78 -18.42
N TYR A 163 -26.31 -8.79 -17.99
CA TYR A 163 -27.75 -8.76 -18.10
C TYR A 163 -28.22 -7.41 -18.66
N HIS A 164 -29.34 -7.45 -19.37
CA HIS A 164 -30.08 -6.26 -19.81
C HIS A 164 -31.35 -6.09 -19.00
#